data_d496de46abc83310086c9b26445c3aef
#
_entry.id   d496de46abc83310086c9b26445c3aef
#
_cell.length_a   1.000
_cell.length_b   1.000
_cell.length_c   1.000
_cell.angle_alpha   90.00
_cell.angle_beta   90.00
_cell.angle_gamma   90.00
#
_symmetry.space_group_name_H-M   'P 1'
#
loop_
_entity.id
_entity.type
_entity.pdbx_description
1 polymer ?
#
loop_
_entity_poly.entity_id
_entity_poly.type
_entity_poly.pdbx_seq_one_letter_code
_entity_poly.pdbx_strand_id
1 'polypeptide(L)'
;MTTKSELREEYIQTRKSLSDEFIKNAEKRVISFVDSNKEKFKDKKIASYWSINNEMPTENLTKTLIGMNSEVYLPKIVQNSKVMEFRKLDDYKNLKANIFNILEPSETKKIEASDLDIILLPCVCFDANGYRIGMGKGYYDHSLVNLENSNTELVIIAYDFQKVESCFENKYDIKAHSCITDEYFYTFN
;
A
#
# COMPACT_ATOMS: atom_id res chain seq x y z
N MET A 1 20.26 -4.55 -19.99
CA MET A 1 19.28 -3.54 -19.51
C MET A 1 18.41 -4.21 -18.47
N THR A 2 18.32 -3.63 -17.29
CA THR A 2 17.46 -4.15 -16.19
C THR A 2 15.99 -4.07 -16.60
N THR A 3 15.20 -5.07 -16.25
CA THR A 3 13.76 -5.15 -16.58
C THR A 3 12.90 -5.10 -15.32
N LYS A 4 11.59 -4.79 -15.46
CA LYS A 4 10.63 -4.89 -14.35
C LYS A 4 10.63 -6.27 -13.67
N SER A 5 10.90 -7.34 -14.44
CA SER A 5 10.91 -8.70 -13.89
C SER A 5 12.14 -8.97 -13.03
N GLU A 6 13.32 -8.51 -13.48
CA GLU A 6 14.58 -8.64 -12.74
C GLU A 6 14.53 -7.84 -11.44
N LEU A 7 14.09 -6.57 -11.48
CA LEU A 7 13.90 -5.77 -10.27
C LEU A 7 12.92 -6.44 -9.30
N ARG A 8 11.81 -6.98 -9.81
CA ARG A 8 10.84 -7.66 -8.95
C ARG A 8 11.45 -8.85 -8.25
N GLU A 9 12.20 -9.69 -8.95
CA GLU A 9 12.87 -10.85 -8.38
C GLU A 9 13.91 -10.45 -7.33
N GLU A 10 14.79 -9.51 -7.66
CA GLU A 10 15.84 -8.99 -6.79
C GLU A 10 15.26 -8.46 -5.47
N TYR A 11 14.28 -7.55 -5.53
CA TYR A 11 13.74 -6.91 -4.32
C TYR A 11 12.84 -7.82 -3.50
N ILE A 12 12.18 -8.82 -4.11
CA ILE A 12 11.48 -9.86 -3.38
C ILE A 12 12.48 -10.73 -2.61
N GLN A 13 13.63 -11.10 -3.21
CA GLN A 13 14.66 -11.86 -2.50
C GLN A 13 15.30 -11.04 -1.39
N THR A 14 15.60 -9.77 -1.64
CA THR A 14 16.11 -8.86 -0.60
C THR A 14 15.15 -8.77 0.59
N ARG A 15 13.84 -8.61 0.36
CA ARG A 15 12.85 -8.60 1.45
C ARG A 15 12.83 -9.91 2.24
N LYS A 16 13.00 -11.07 1.59
CA LYS A 16 13.04 -12.37 2.27
C LYS A 16 14.23 -12.51 3.22
N SER A 17 15.31 -11.79 2.97
CA SER A 17 16.52 -11.82 3.82
C SER A 17 16.47 -10.85 4.99
N LEU A 18 15.44 -10.02 5.12
CA LEU A 18 15.29 -9.06 6.22
C LEU A 18 15.13 -9.79 7.56
N SER A 19 15.80 -9.29 8.58
CA SER A 19 15.61 -9.78 9.94
C SER A 19 14.30 -9.22 10.54
N ASP A 20 13.71 -9.97 11.46
CA ASP A 20 12.53 -9.52 12.23
C ASP A 20 12.78 -8.22 12.98
N GLU A 21 14.02 -8.01 13.46
CA GLU A 21 14.43 -6.79 14.14
C GLU A 21 14.41 -5.58 13.19
N PHE A 22 14.96 -5.74 11.98
CA PHE A 22 14.91 -4.69 10.95
C PHE A 22 13.47 -4.34 10.61
N ILE A 23 12.63 -5.33 10.30
CA ILE A 23 11.22 -5.15 9.95
C ILE A 23 10.47 -4.40 11.06
N LYS A 24 10.64 -4.82 12.32
CA LYS A 24 10.05 -4.15 13.49
C LYS A 24 10.49 -2.70 13.65
N ASN A 25 11.77 -2.43 13.45
CA ASN A 25 12.30 -1.06 13.59
C ASN A 25 11.81 -0.16 12.46
N ALA A 26 11.76 -0.67 11.23
CA ALA A 26 11.22 0.04 10.07
C ALA A 26 9.72 0.37 10.27
N GLU A 27 8.90 -0.60 10.70
CA GLU A 27 7.49 -0.38 11.02
C GLU A 27 7.31 0.74 12.05
N LYS A 28 8.08 0.72 13.14
CA LYS A 28 8.02 1.76 14.18
C LYS A 28 8.32 3.15 13.63
N ARG A 29 9.28 3.28 12.71
CA ARG A 29 9.65 4.56 12.11
C ARG A 29 8.52 5.09 11.22
N VAL A 30 7.91 4.23 10.39
CA VAL A 30 6.74 4.59 9.57
C VAL A 30 5.57 5.03 10.47
N ILE A 31 5.28 4.31 11.54
CA ILE A 31 4.22 4.68 12.50
C ILE A 31 4.54 6.01 13.17
N SER A 32 5.79 6.22 13.60
CA SER A 32 6.23 7.49 14.22
C SER A 32 6.09 8.67 13.26
N PHE A 33 6.36 8.47 11.96
CA PHE A 33 6.13 9.49 10.95
C PHE A 33 4.63 9.84 10.83
N VAL A 34 3.77 8.84 10.75
CA VAL A 34 2.30 9.03 10.67
C VAL A 34 1.77 9.72 11.92
N ASP A 35 2.23 9.33 13.10
CA ASP A 35 1.87 9.98 14.37
C ASP A 35 2.29 11.46 14.42
N SER A 36 3.51 11.75 13.96
CA SER A 36 4.03 13.12 13.91
C SER A 36 3.28 14.02 12.91
N ASN A 37 2.62 13.41 11.93
CA ASN A 37 1.82 14.07 10.91
C ASN A 37 0.32 13.74 11.03
N LYS A 38 -0.16 13.50 12.24
CA LYS A 38 -1.52 13.01 12.53
C LYS A 38 -2.64 13.80 11.86
N GLU A 39 -2.50 15.11 11.69
CA GLU A 39 -3.54 15.96 11.08
C GLU A 39 -3.83 15.58 9.62
N LYS A 40 -2.86 14.97 8.93
CA LYS A 40 -3.03 14.44 7.57
C LYS A 40 -3.89 13.18 7.56
N PHE A 41 -3.84 12.39 8.63
CA PHE A 41 -4.45 11.04 8.68
C PHE A 41 -5.70 10.97 9.56
N LYS A 42 -5.89 11.91 10.49
CA LYS A 42 -6.99 11.92 11.44
C LYS A 42 -8.34 12.17 10.75
N ASP A 43 -9.38 11.48 11.23
CA ASP A 43 -10.77 11.60 10.75
C ASP A 43 -10.92 11.33 9.24
N LYS A 44 -10.05 10.48 8.66
CA LYS A 44 -9.98 10.17 7.23
C LYS A 44 -10.58 8.79 6.90
N LYS A 45 -10.96 8.61 5.64
CA LYS A 45 -11.26 7.30 5.05
C LYS A 45 -10.02 6.80 4.34
N ILE A 46 -9.38 5.79 4.90
CA ILE A 46 -8.05 5.33 4.43
C ILE A 46 -8.15 3.87 4.00
N ALA A 47 -7.77 3.58 2.76
CA ALA A 47 -7.49 2.21 2.38
C ALA A 47 -6.06 1.84 2.78
N SER A 48 -5.92 0.79 3.60
CA SER A 48 -4.66 0.14 3.91
C SER A 48 -4.55 -1.15 3.09
N TYR A 49 -3.52 -1.95 3.33
CA TYR A 49 -3.39 -3.29 2.75
C TYR A 49 -2.96 -4.28 3.83
N TRP A 50 -3.17 -5.57 3.60
CA TRP A 50 -2.63 -6.62 4.44
C TRP A 50 -1.27 -7.04 3.90
N SER A 51 -0.20 -6.73 4.65
CA SER A 51 1.19 -6.98 4.22
C SER A 51 1.50 -8.47 4.13
N ILE A 52 2.19 -8.88 3.09
CA ILE A 52 2.64 -10.24 2.84
C ILE A 52 4.12 -10.25 2.40
N ASN A 53 4.79 -11.39 2.51
CA ASN A 53 6.15 -11.60 1.98
C ASN A 53 7.14 -10.50 2.41
N ASN A 54 7.15 -10.16 3.69
CA ASN A 54 7.97 -9.10 4.28
C ASN A 54 7.79 -7.72 3.61
N GLU A 55 6.61 -7.41 3.07
CA GLU A 55 6.22 -6.02 2.80
C GLU A 55 6.28 -5.21 4.09
N MET A 56 6.41 -3.88 3.98
CA MET A 56 6.31 -3.03 5.18
C MET A 56 5.02 -3.37 5.94
N PRO A 57 5.11 -3.80 7.21
CA PRO A 57 3.95 -4.23 7.96
C PRO A 57 2.93 -3.10 8.14
N THR A 58 1.67 -3.42 7.99
CA THR A 58 0.58 -2.45 8.08
C THR A 58 -0.42 -2.73 9.19
N GLU A 59 -0.28 -3.83 9.92
CA GLU A 59 -1.25 -4.16 10.98
C GLU A 59 -1.23 -3.13 12.12
N ASN A 60 -0.06 -2.78 12.66
CA ASN A 60 0.04 -1.79 13.72
C ASN A 60 -0.17 -0.37 13.18
N LEU A 61 0.25 -0.08 11.95
CA LEU A 61 -0.08 1.18 11.27
C LEU A 61 -1.61 1.34 11.15
N THR A 62 -2.33 0.30 10.74
CA THR A 62 -3.79 0.28 10.67
C THR A 62 -4.44 0.54 12.03
N LYS A 63 -3.93 -0.09 13.10
CA LYS A 63 -4.41 0.19 14.48
C LYS A 63 -4.17 1.64 14.89
N THR A 64 -3.04 2.22 14.51
CA THR A 64 -2.70 3.63 14.75
C THR A 64 -3.69 4.55 14.03
N LEU A 65 -3.98 4.29 12.75
CA LEU A 65 -4.96 5.06 11.97
C LEU A 65 -6.37 4.99 12.58
N ILE A 66 -6.81 3.82 13.03
CA ILE A 66 -8.09 3.66 13.75
C ILE A 66 -8.07 4.46 15.06
N GLY A 67 -6.94 4.45 15.79
CA GLY A 67 -6.74 5.27 17.00
C GLY A 67 -6.83 6.79 16.75
N MET A 68 -6.62 7.24 15.52
CA MET A 68 -6.80 8.62 15.07
C MET A 68 -8.24 8.92 14.61
N ASN A 69 -9.21 8.06 14.92
CA ASN A 69 -10.62 8.16 14.52
C ASN A 69 -10.83 8.03 12.99
N SER A 70 -9.90 7.40 12.26
CA SER A 70 -10.04 7.18 10.82
C SER A 70 -10.78 5.88 10.53
N GLU A 71 -11.59 5.90 9.47
CA GLU A 71 -12.21 4.69 8.94
C GLU A 71 -11.21 3.97 8.05
N VAL A 72 -10.85 2.74 8.40
CA VAL A 72 -9.91 1.96 7.60
C VAL A 72 -10.64 0.93 6.74
N TYR A 73 -10.18 0.81 5.51
CA TYR A 73 -10.67 -0.13 4.51
C TYR A 73 -9.51 -1.01 4.03
N LEU A 74 -9.82 -2.25 3.66
CA LEU A 74 -8.86 -3.17 3.05
C LEU A 74 -9.37 -3.60 1.67
N PRO A 75 -8.45 -3.89 0.74
CA PRO A 75 -8.82 -4.39 -0.57
C PRO A 75 -9.37 -5.82 -0.45
N LYS A 76 -10.42 -6.10 -1.23
CA LYS A 76 -10.98 -7.43 -1.43
C LYS A 76 -11.01 -7.74 -2.92
N ILE A 77 -10.44 -8.88 -3.31
CA ILE A 77 -10.40 -9.29 -4.71
C ILE A 77 -11.81 -9.69 -5.17
N VAL A 78 -12.23 -9.13 -6.29
CA VAL A 78 -13.45 -9.56 -6.98
C VAL A 78 -13.15 -10.82 -7.79
N GLN A 79 -13.90 -11.87 -7.56
CA GLN A 79 -13.69 -13.16 -8.20
C GLN A 79 -13.81 -13.06 -9.74
N ASN A 80 -12.89 -13.69 -10.46
CA ASN A 80 -12.79 -13.65 -11.92
C ASN A 80 -12.58 -12.23 -12.52
N SER A 81 -12.05 -11.30 -11.73
CA SER A 81 -11.74 -9.94 -12.14
C SER A 81 -10.33 -9.55 -11.77
N LYS A 82 -9.81 -8.49 -12.39
CA LYS A 82 -8.58 -7.80 -11.97
C LYS A 82 -8.86 -6.57 -11.11
N VAL A 83 -10.13 -6.36 -10.73
CA VAL A 83 -10.55 -5.24 -9.90
C VAL A 83 -10.67 -5.69 -8.45
N MET A 84 -10.34 -4.80 -7.52
CA MET A 84 -10.57 -4.94 -6.10
C MET A 84 -11.69 -4.01 -5.65
N GLU A 85 -12.42 -4.43 -4.63
CA GLU A 85 -13.31 -3.57 -3.85
C GLU A 85 -12.60 -3.15 -2.57
N PHE A 86 -12.88 -1.95 -2.09
CA PHE A 86 -12.44 -1.53 -0.77
C PHE A 86 -13.55 -1.74 0.24
N ARG A 87 -13.28 -2.58 1.26
CA ARG A 87 -14.24 -3.00 2.28
C ARG A 87 -13.81 -2.53 3.65
N LYS A 88 -14.75 -2.00 4.45
CA LYS A 88 -14.45 -1.49 5.79
C LYS A 88 -13.90 -2.60 6.69
N LEU A 89 -12.85 -2.28 7.41
CA LEU A 89 -12.31 -3.13 8.48
C LEU A 89 -13.06 -2.83 9.77
N ASP A 90 -14.12 -3.62 10.05
CA ASP A 90 -14.91 -3.47 11.28
C ASP A 90 -14.33 -4.29 12.44
N ASP A 91 -13.84 -5.51 12.17
CA ASP A 91 -13.20 -6.38 13.15
C ASP A 91 -12.17 -7.29 12.45
N TYR A 92 -10.98 -7.39 13.02
CA TYR A 92 -9.93 -8.30 12.56
C TYR A 92 -10.35 -9.78 12.57
N LYS A 93 -11.28 -10.16 13.45
CA LYS A 93 -11.82 -11.53 13.51
C LYS A 93 -12.65 -11.92 12.28
N ASN A 94 -13.13 -10.93 11.53
CA ASN A 94 -13.94 -11.13 10.34
C ASN A 94 -13.12 -11.21 9.06
N LEU A 95 -11.79 -11.16 9.16
CA LEU A 95 -10.90 -11.33 8.02
C LEU A 95 -10.84 -12.80 7.61
N LYS A 96 -10.84 -13.05 6.30
CA LYS A 96 -10.70 -14.38 5.70
C LYS A 96 -9.61 -14.38 4.65
N ALA A 97 -8.82 -15.45 4.62
CA ALA A 97 -7.79 -15.61 3.59
C ALA A 97 -8.43 -15.82 2.20
N ASN A 98 -7.91 -15.09 1.22
CA ASN A 98 -8.25 -15.27 -0.18
C ASN A 98 -7.37 -16.35 -0.85
N ILE A 99 -7.48 -16.50 -2.18
CA ILE A 99 -6.71 -17.48 -2.97
C ILE A 99 -5.19 -17.26 -2.96
N PHE A 100 -4.73 -16.08 -2.54
CA PHE A 100 -3.30 -15.74 -2.36
C PHE A 100 -2.88 -15.79 -0.90
N ASN A 101 -3.72 -16.32 -0.02
CA ASN A 101 -3.52 -16.35 1.44
C ASN A 101 -3.38 -14.94 2.07
N ILE A 102 -4.01 -13.95 1.46
CA ILE A 102 -4.10 -12.57 1.97
C ILE A 102 -5.41 -12.43 2.73
N LEU A 103 -5.36 -11.84 3.93
CA LEU A 103 -6.55 -11.60 4.73
C LEU A 103 -7.36 -10.43 4.17
N GLU A 104 -8.63 -10.68 3.87
CA GLU A 104 -9.58 -9.72 3.33
C GLU A 104 -10.81 -9.61 4.22
N PRO A 105 -11.45 -8.42 4.31
CA PRO A 105 -12.72 -8.28 4.99
C PRO A 105 -13.81 -9.14 4.33
N SER A 106 -14.71 -9.65 5.17
CA SER A 106 -15.91 -10.34 4.69
C SER A 106 -16.88 -9.35 4.01
N GLU A 107 -18.18 -9.60 4.08
CA GLU A 107 -19.22 -8.73 3.52
C GLU A 107 -19.49 -7.51 4.43
N THR A 108 -18.53 -6.57 4.48
CA THR A 108 -18.64 -5.30 5.19
C THR A 108 -19.00 -4.16 4.24
N LYS A 109 -19.17 -2.94 4.75
CA LYS A 109 -19.49 -1.76 3.95
C LYS A 109 -18.43 -1.56 2.86
N LYS A 110 -18.87 -1.51 1.60
CA LYS A 110 -18.05 -1.16 0.44
C LYS A 110 -17.94 0.38 0.32
N ILE A 111 -16.81 0.84 -0.19
CA ILE A 111 -16.58 2.23 -0.60
C ILE A 111 -15.95 2.25 -2.00
N GLU A 112 -16.26 3.24 -2.80
CA GLU A 112 -15.58 3.47 -4.06
C GLU A 112 -14.19 4.09 -3.80
N ALA A 113 -13.22 3.80 -4.66
CA ALA A 113 -11.85 4.31 -4.49
C ALA A 113 -11.79 5.84 -4.48
N SER A 114 -12.64 6.50 -5.26
CA SER A 114 -12.77 7.97 -5.34
C SER A 114 -13.34 8.63 -4.08
N ASP A 115 -13.99 7.85 -3.20
CA ASP A 115 -14.57 8.33 -1.94
C ASP A 115 -13.63 8.15 -0.75
N LEU A 116 -12.44 7.58 -0.98
CA LEU A 116 -11.36 7.49 -0.03
C LEU A 116 -10.54 8.78 -0.02
N ASP A 117 -10.07 9.20 1.15
CA ASP A 117 -9.14 10.32 1.27
C ASP A 117 -7.71 9.89 0.92
N ILE A 118 -7.30 8.70 1.37
CA ILE A 118 -5.94 8.17 1.19
C ILE A 118 -6.01 6.68 0.83
N ILE A 119 -5.17 6.25 -0.11
CA ILE A 119 -4.93 4.83 -0.39
C ILE A 119 -3.45 4.54 -0.19
N LEU A 120 -3.15 3.68 0.78
CA LEU A 120 -1.81 3.16 1.03
C LEU A 120 -1.52 2.05 0.02
N LEU A 121 -0.41 2.17 -0.70
CA LEU A 121 -0.02 1.27 -1.78
C LEU A 121 1.19 0.42 -1.38
N PRO A 122 1.11 -0.92 -1.46
CA PRO A 122 2.29 -1.77 -1.40
C PRO A 122 3.11 -1.65 -2.68
N CYS A 123 4.41 -1.92 -2.59
CA CYS A 123 5.26 -2.07 -3.75
C CYS A 123 6.37 -3.10 -3.54
N VAL A 124 6.97 -3.53 -4.63
CA VAL A 124 8.24 -4.27 -4.62
C VAL A 124 9.40 -3.27 -4.66
N CYS A 125 9.30 -2.26 -5.51
CA CYS A 125 10.20 -1.10 -5.54
C CYS A 125 9.46 0.12 -6.11
N PHE A 126 10.02 1.31 -5.92
CA PHE A 126 9.46 2.58 -6.39
C PHE A 126 10.58 3.50 -6.89
N ASP A 127 10.24 4.49 -7.71
CA ASP A 127 11.21 5.45 -8.24
C ASP A 127 10.91 6.90 -7.82
N ALA A 128 11.82 7.81 -8.18
CA ALA A 128 11.72 9.22 -7.85
C ALA A 128 10.57 9.95 -8.57
N ASN A 129 9.96 9.32 -9.58
CA ASN A 129 8.82 9.86 -10.31
C ASN A 129 7.48 9.47 -9.67
N GLY A 130 7.49 8.57 -8.68
CA GLY A 130 6.28 8.08 -8.01
C GLY A 130 5.66 6.84 -8.64
N TYR A 131 6.35 6.22 -9.59
CA TYR A 131 5.94 4.92 -10.13
C TYR A 131 6.42 3.78 -9.24
N ARG A 132 5.70 2.67 -9.28
CA ARG A 132 6.04 1.49 -8.50
C ARG A 132 5.96 0.21 -9.32
N ILE A 133 6.78 -0.74 -8.95
CA ILE A 133 6.66 -2.13 -9.40
C ILE A 133 5.92 -2.91 -8.30
N GLY A 134 4.77 -3.49 -8.62
CA GLY A 134 4.02 -4.39 -7.76
C GLY A 134 4.34 -5.87 -8.06
N MET A 135 3.56 -6.77 -7.48
CA MET A 135 3.69 -8.22 -7.63
C MET A 135 3.30 -8.77 -9.03
N GLY A 136 3.01 -7.89 -9.99
CA GLY A 136 2.76 -8.26 -11.40
C GLY A 136 1.33 -8.71 -11.73
N LYS A 137 0.38 -8.59 -10.81
CA LYS A 137 -1.03 -8.95 -11.05
C LYS A 137 -1.88 -7.77 -11.57
N GLY A 138 -1.42 -6.52 -11.36
CA GLY A 138 -2.07 -5.30 -11.85
C GLY A 138 -3.36 -4.91 -11.12
N TYR A 139 -3.67 -5.50 -9.97
CA TYR A 139 -4.91 -5.22 -9.25
C TYR A 139 -5.09 -3.73 -8.92
N TYR A 140 -4.07 -3.07 -8.39
CA TYR A 140 -4.14 -1.64 -8.07
C TYR A 140 -4.31 -0.80 -9.34
N ASP A 141 -3.52 -1.06 -10.39
CA ASP A 141 -3.57 -0.26 -11.62
C ASP A 141 -4.93 -0.38 -12.32
N HIS A 142 -5.57 -1.57 -12.28
CA HIS A 142 -6.93 -1.74 -12.81
C HIS A 142 -8.02 -1.12 -11.90
N SER A 143 -7.83 -1.14 -10.57
CA SER A 143 -8.86 -0.66 -9.64
C SER A 143 -8.85 0.86 -9.48
N LEU A 144 -7.73 1.53 -9.77
CA LEU A 144 -7.53 2.95 -9.51
C LEU A 144 -7.49 3.81 -10.77
N VAL A 145 -7.78 3.23 -11.95
CA VAL A 145 -7.70 3.92 -13.25
C VAL A 145 -8.58 5.18 -13.33
N ASN A 146 -9.66 5.25 -12.57
CA ASN A 146 -10.64 6.36 -12.63
C ASN A 146 -10.39 7.44 -11.54
N LEU A 147 -9.22 7.45 -10.90
CA LEU A 147 -8.92 8.42 -9.84
C LEU A 147 -8.39 9.77 -10.32
N GLU A 148 -8.15 9.95 -11.63
CA GLU A 148 -7.58 11.17 -12.20
C GLU A 148 -8.30 12.48 -11.80
N ASN A 149 -9.62 12.40 -11.54
CA ASN A 149 -10.45 13.53 -11.14
C ASN A 149 -10.90 13.48 -9.67
N SER A 150 -10.29 12.60 -8.86
CA SER A 150 -10.59 12.51 -7.42
C SER A 150 -9.54 13.27 -6.60
N ASN A 151 -9.91 13.58 -5.35
CA ASN A 151 -8.97 14.13 -4.37
C ASN A 151 -8.25 13.03 -3.56
N THR A 152 -8.38 11.77 -3.97
CA THR A 152 -7.78 10.63 -3.28
C THR A 152 -6.27 10.66 -3.38
N GLU A 153 -5.59 10.73 -2.26
CA GLU A 153 -4.13 10.70 -2.22
C GLU A 153 -3.62 9.25 -2.27
N LEU A 154 -2.71 8.95 -3.20
CA LEU A 154 -2.04 7.66 -3.32
C LEU A 154 -0.67 7.74 -2.63
N VAL A 155 -0.47 6.95 -1.59
CA VAL A 155 0.74 6.97 -0.75
C VAL A 155 1.40 5.59 -0.75
N ILE A 156 2.60 5.49 -1.28
CA ILE A 156 3.39 4.25 -1.21
C ILE A 156 3.90 4.08 0.22
N ILE A 157 3.85 2.86 0.75
CA ILE A 157 4.49 2.47 2.00
C ILE A 157 5.55 1.43 1.68
N ALA A 158 6.83 1.74 1.97
CA ALA A 158 7.95 0.92 1.55
C ALA A 158 9.12 1.00 2.53
N TYR A 159 10.10 0.13 2.37
CA TYR A 159 11.44 0.34 2.95
C TYR A 159 12.24 1.25 2.03
N ASP A 160 13.13 2.08 2.58
CA ASP A 160 13.89 3.05 1.79
C ASP A 160 14.79 2.39 0.75
N PHE A 161 15.35 1.22 1.06
CA PHE A 161 16.16 0.45 0.10
C PHE A 161 15.39 0.00 -1.16
N GLN A 162 14.06 0.05 -1.16
CA GLN A 162 13.23 -0.29 -2.34
C GLN A 162 13.19 0.82 -3.38
N LYS A 163 13.86 1.96 -3.13
CA LYS A 163 13.97 3.05 -4.11
C LYS A 163 14.95 2.67 -5.23
N VAL A 164 14.49 2.77 -6.47
CA VAL A 164 15.24 2.45 -7.68
C VAL A 164 15.37 3.68 -8.59
N GLU A 165 16.27 3.60 -9.57
CA GLU A 165 16.44 4.67 -10.56
C GLU A 165 15.20 4.82 -11.47
N SER A 166 14.62 3.70 -11.92
CA SER A 166 13.42 3.69 -12.75
C SER A 166 12.58 2.42 -12.53
N CYS A 167 11.29 2.59 -12.49
CA CYS A 167 10.30 1.51 -12.50
C CYS A 167 9.90 1.08 -13.92
N PHE A 168 10.49 1.68 -14.96
CA PHE A 168 10.16 1.40 -16.36
C PHE A 168 8.66 1.49 -16.64
N GLU A 169 8.05 2.59 -16.20
CA GLU A 169 6.61 2.82 -16.26
C GLU A 169 6.06 2.74 -17.68
N ASN A 170 4.80 2.40 -17.79
CA ASN A 170 4.04 2.44 -19.02
C ASN A 170 2.72 3.20 -18.82
N LYS A 171 1.99 3.46 -19.88
CA LYS A 171 0.77 4.28 -19.87
C LYS A 171 -0.38 3.77 -18.98
N TYR A 172 -0.27 2.57 -18.43
CA TYR A 172 -1.27 1.98 -17.55
C TYR A 172 -0.86 1.99 -16.08
N ASP A 173 0.43 2.26 -15.81
CA ASP A 173 0.93 2.31 -14.44
C ASP A 173 0.48 3.60 -13.77
N ILE A 174 -0.07 3.49 -12.56
CA ILE A 174 -0.58 4.63 -11.81
C ILE A 174 0.54 5.22 -10.97
N LYS A 175 0.67 6.55 -11.07
CA LYS A 175 1.61 7.34 -10.31
C LYS A 175 1.07 7.62 -8.91
N ALA A 176 1.89 7.41 -7.87
CA ALA A 176 1.60 7.83 -6.51
C ALA A 176 1.92 9.33 -6.31
N HIS A 177 1.33 9.92 -5.28
CA HIS A 177 1.57 11.31 -4.88
C HIS A 177 2.74 11.44 -3.91
N SER A 178 2.94 10.41 -3.07
CA SER A 178 4.01 10.40 -2.07
C SER A 178 4.40 8.98 -1.66
N CYS A 179 5.54 8.86 -0.97
CA CYS A 179 6.00 7.62 -0.37
C CYS A 179 6.49 7.88 1.05
N ILE A 180 6.07 7.03 1.98
CA ILE A 180 6.58 6.99 3.35
C ILE A 180 7.47 5.75 3.45
N THR A 181 8.73 5.96 3.79
CA THR A 181 9.67 4.88 4.08
C THR A 181 10.06 4.88 5.56
N ASP A 182 10.87 3.93 5.96
CA ASP A 182 11.47 3.90 7.29
C ASP A 182 12.54 4.98 7.50
N GLU A 183 12.98 5.67 6.45
CA GLU A 183 14.01 6.70 6.54
C GLU A 183 13.53 8.08 6.07
N TYR A 184 12.71 8.16 5.03
CA TYR A 184 12.33 9.42 4.39
C TYR A 184 10.86 9.47 4.02
N PHE A 185 10.39 10.70 3.83
CA PHE A 185 9.14 11.01 3.15
C PHE A 185 9.43 11.65 1.80
N TYR A 186 8.88 11.08 0.75
CA TYR A 186 9.02 11.56 -0.61
C TYR A 186 7.70 12.13 -1.11
N THR A 187 7.75 13.29 -1.78
CA THR A 187 6.62 13.85 -2.53
C THR A 187 6.96 13.81 -4.01
N PHE A 188 6.05 13.36 -4.81
CA PHE A 188 6.23 13.22 -6.25
C PHE A 188 5.41 14.28 -6.99
N ASN A 189 6.10 15.11 -7.79
CA ASN A 189 5.52 16.19 -8.60
C ASN A 189 4.97 15.67 -9.93
#